data_27d3eec2dd48b19daffe4d4334418de8
#
_entry.id   27d3eec2dd48b19daffe4d4334418de8
#
_cell.length_a   1.000
_cell.length_b   1.000
_cell.length_c   1.000
_cell.angle_alpha   90.00
_cell.angle_beta   90.00
_cell.angle_gamma   90.00
#
_symmetry.space_group_name_H-M   'P 1'
#
loop_
_entity.id
_entity.type
_entity.pdbx_description
1 polymer ?
#
loop_
_entity_poly.entity_id
_entity_poly.type
_entity_poly.pdbx_seq_one_letter_code
_entity_poly.pdbx_strand_id
1 'polypeptide(L)'
;MRFLRLIILASALWFCGFAVAQRWIPYASATDGFRIMAPGEFAIEEIDFETEYGIVVPARVFSHENDTGRYSVTVVDYRESQRLHDERLREIGALYQPIYGQVDVRGSVAYAAKKIRDRASTIEYDAYHYISRIDGHQLQTTNPDQTRTFAAIYLYESRLYVIDATASPDIAPPGMFQQSLEFIDEDGEVITFRNFPDDRKVSGVVKR
;
A
#
# COMPACT_ATOMS: atom_id res chain seq x y z
N MET A 1 -34.52 -32.15 39.65
CA MET A 1 -33.57 -32.35 38.54
C MET A 1 -33.98 -31.63 37.22
N ARG A 2 -35.22 -31.27 36.97
CA ARG A 2 -35.65 -30.52 35.76
C ARG A 2 -35.30 -29.02 35.82
N PHE A 3 -35.31 -28.39 37.01
CA PHE A 3 -34.98 -26.96 37.19
C PHE A 3 -33.49 -26.66 37.00
N LEU A 4 -32.62 -27.60 37.38
CA LEU A 4 -31.17 -27.41 37.21
C LEU A 4 -30.70 -27.42 35.75
N ARG A 5 -31.41 -28.14 34.87
CA ARG A 5 -31.13 -28.18 33.44
C ARG A 5 -31.57 -26.91 32.70
N LEU A 6 -32.59 -26.20 33.19
CA LEU A 6 -33.03 -24.92 32.62
C LEU A 6 -32.07 -23.77 32.93
N ILE A 7 -31.42 -23.77 34.12
CA ILE A 7 -30.45 -22.75 34.51
C ILE A 7 -29.17 -22.86 33.68
N ILE A 8 -28.74 -24.09 33.36
CA ILE A 8 -27.54 -24.31 32.52
C ILE A 8 -27.75 -23.86 31.06
N LEU A 9 -28.99 -24.01 30.53
CA LEU A 9 -29.30 -23.52 29.17
C LEU A 9 -29.42 -22.00 29.10
N ALA A 10 -29.85 -21.32 30.17
CA ALA A 10 -29.95 -19.86 30.22
C ALA A 10 -28.58 -19.17 30.37
N SER A 11 -27.59 -19.84 31.01
CA SER A 11 -26.21 -19.27 31.15
C SER A 11 -25.39 -19.42 29.88
N ALA A 12 -25.71 -20.34 28.98
CA ALA A 12 -24.98 -20.50 27.72
C ALA A 12 -25.31 -19.41 26.66
N LEU A 13 -26.39 -18.67 26.83
CA LEU A 13 -26.79 -17.60 25.90
C LEU A 13 -26.17 -16.22 26.20
N TRP A 14 -25.44 -16.06 27.30
CA TRP A 14 -24.82 -14.79 27.68
C TRP A 14 -23.36 -14.63 27.21
N PHE A 15 -22.80 -15.62 26.55
CA PHE A 15 -21.45 -15.56 25.95
C PHE A 15 -21.46 -15.38 24.43
N CYS A 16 -22.52 -14.83 23.83
CA CYS A 16 -22.40 -14.22 22.52
C CYS A 16 -21.59 -12.92 22.69
N GLY A 17 -20.27 -13.03 22.74
CA GLY A 17 -19.37 -11.90 22.57
C GLY A 17 -19.78 -11.19 21.28
N PHE A 18 -20.09 -9.91 21.38
CA PHE A 18 -20.29 -9.08 20.20
C PHE A 18 -18.97 -9.11 19.40
N ALA A 19 -18.89 -9.95 18.38
CA ALA A 19 -17.87 -9.80 17.36
C ALA A 19 -18.13 -8.44 16.71
N VAL A 20 -17.40 -7.42 17.11
CA VAL A 20 -17.39 -6.13 16.41
C VAL A 20 -16.78 -6.44 15.05
N ALA A 21 -17.64 -6.61 14.05
CA ALA A 21 -17.18 -6.79 12.68
C ALA A 21 -16.36 -5.54 12.31
N GLN A 22 -15.11 -5.73 11.92
CA GLN A 22 -14.27 -4.65 11.42
C GLN A 22 -14.98 -3.96 10.27
N ARG A 23 -15.31 -2.68 10.45
CA ARG A 23 -16.01 -1.90 9.44
C ARG A 23 -15.02 -1.29 8.47
N TRP A 24 -14.93 -1.86 7.29
CA TRP A 24 -14.18 -1.27 6.18
C TRP A 24 -14.94 -0.07 5.61
N ILE A 25 -14.26 1.06 5.49
CA ILE A 25 -14.81 2.31 4.95
C ILE A 25 -14.01 2.72 3.72
N PRO A 26 -14.65 3.24 2.66
CA PRO A 26 -13.92 3.79 1.55
C PRO A 26 -13.22 5.09 1.97
N TYR A 27 -11.93 5.18 1.69
CA TYR A 27 -11.11 6.37 1.86
C TYR A 27 -10.60 6.82 0.49
N ALA A 28 -10.58 8.12 0.21
CA ALA A 28 -10.05 8.68 -1.02
C ALA A 28 -9.22 9.93 -0.73
N SER A 29 -8.06 10.03 -1.41
CA SER A 29 -7.22 11.22 -1.45
C SER A 29 -7.08 11.68 -2.90
N ALA A 30 -7.84 12.70 -3.31
CA ALA A 30 -7.73 13.28 -4.65
C ALA A 30 -6.33 13.91 -4.86
N THR A 31 -5.76 14.51 -3.83
CA THR A 31 -4.41 15.10 -3.88
C THR A 31 -3.33 14.06 -4.16
N ASP A 32 -3.49 12.85 -3.61
CA ASP A 32 -2.54 11.76 -3.80
C ASP A 32 -2.97 10.77 -4.88
N GLY A 33 -4.14 10.95 -5.47
CA GLY A 33 -4.60 10.18 -6.63
C GLY A 33 -4.96 8.73 -6.32
N PHE A 34 -5.44 8.42 -5.10
CA PHE A 34 -5.83 7.05 -4.76
C PHE A 34 -7.12 6.96 -3.95
N ARG A 35 -7.76 5.79 -4.04
CA ARG A 35 -8.86 5.33 -3.20
C ARG A 35 -8.55 3.93 -2.69
N ILE A 36 -8.96 3.62 -1.44
CA ILE A 36 -8.73 2.32 -0.81
C ILE A 36 -9.82 2.02 0.23
N MET A 37 -10.08 0.75 0.51
CA MET A 37 -10.91 0.34 1.65
C MET A 37 -10.06 0.37 2.93
N ALA A 38 -10.36 1.30 3.83
CA ALA A 38 -9.64 1.49 5.08
C ALA A 38 -10.34 0.78 6.26
N PRO A 39 -9.58 0.25 7.23
CA PRO A 39 -10.16 -0.36 8.43
C PRO A 39 -10.70 0.65 9.46
N GLY A 40 -10.50 1.94 9.21
CA GLY A 40 -10.92 3.07 10.03
C GLY A 40 -10.38 4.38 9.45
N GLU A 41 -10.52 5.48 10.20
CA GLU A 41 -9.95 6.76 9.80
C GLU A 41 -8.42 6.72 9.83
N PHE A 42 -7.78 7.30 8.81
CA PHE A 42 -6.32 7.41 8.77
C PHE A 42 -5.81 8.62 9.54
N ALA A 43 -4.74 8.39 10.33
CA ALA A 43 -3.81 9.45 10.68
C ALA A 43 -2.92 9.72 9.46
N ILE A 44 -2.64 11.00 9.18
CA ILE A 44 -1.84 11.42 8.02
C ILE A 44 -0.59 12.13 8.54
N GLU A 45 0.57 11.66 8.09
CA GLU A 45 1.87 12.23 8.43
C GLU A 45 2.65 12.55 7.16
N GLU A 46 3.30 13.70 7.11
CA GLU A 46 4.27 14.05 6.07
C GLU A 46 5.67 13.68 6.56
N ILE A 47 6.41 12.97 5.72
CA ILE A 47 7.76 12.50 6.04
C ILE A 47 8.75 12.82 4.92
N ASP A 48 10.00 12.88 5.27
CA ASP A 48 11.13 12.85 4.34
C ASP A 48 11.48 11.40 4.02
N PHE A 49 11.38 11.03 2.74
CA PHE A 49 11.69 9.69 2.27
C PHE A 49 13.04 9.66 1.57
N GLU A 50 13.98 8.88 2.13
CA GLU A 50 15.27 8.64 1.49
C GLU A 50 15.14 7.56 0.41
N THR A 51 15.51 7.92 -0.83
CA THR A 51 15.48 7.00 -1.97
C THR A 51 16.69 6.07 -2.00
N GLU A 52 16.65 5.03 -2.85
CA GLU A 52 17.78 4.10 -3.02
C GLU A 52 19.08 4.82 -3.44
N TYR A 53 18.97 5.89 -4.21
CA TYR A 53 20.11 6.63 -4.73
C TYR A 53 20.45 7.89 -3.91
N GLY A 54 19.87 8.00 -2.70
CA GLY A 54 20.28 8.93 -1.64
C GLY A 54 19.88 10.38 -1.87
N ILE A 55 18.80 10.64 -2.62
CA ILE A 55 18.08 11.90 -2.51
C ILE A 55 16.94 11.75 -1.52
N VAL A 56 16.46 12.87 -0.99
CA VAL A 56 15.30 12.93 -0.11
C VAL A 56 14.13 13.55 -0.86
N VAL A 57 13.01 12.86 -0.87
CA VAL A 57 11.77 13.31 -1.52
C VAL A 57 10.62 13.32 -0.51
N PRO A 58 9.61 14.19 -0.68
CA PRO A 58 8.47 14.22 0.22
C PRO A 58 7.62 12.96 0.08
N ALA A 59 7.09 12.50 1.20
CA ALA A 59 6.11 11.42 1.22
C ALA A 59 5.02 11.70 2.24
N ARG A 60 3.83 11.11 2.02
CA ARG A 60 2.73 11.08 2.98
C ARG A 60 2.41 9.64 3.38
N VAL A 61 2.25 9.43 4.68
CA VAL A 61 1.87 8.16 5.27
C VAL A 61 0.46 8.29 5.83
N PHE A 62 -0.44 7.49 5.30
CA PHE A 62 -1.81 7.31 5.78
C PHE A 62 -1.84 6.04 6.61
N SER A 63 -2.02 6.14 7.91
CA SER A 63 -1.92 5.00 8.80
C SER A 63 -3.13 4.82 9.69
N HIS A 64 -3.45 3.57 10.00
CA HIS A 64 -4.44 3.17 10.99
C HIS A 64 -3.95 1.94 11.74
N GLU A 65 -4.10 1.94 13.05
CA GLU A 65 -3.78 0.80 13.92
C GLU A 65 -4.97 0.49 14.81
N ASN A 66 -5.28 -0.80 14.95
CA ASN A 66 -6.31 -1.31 15.83
C ASN A 66 -5.95 -2.73 16.30
N ASP A 67 -6.86 -3.38 17.02
CA ASP A 67 -6.66 -4.73 17.57
C ASP A 67 -6.44 -5.81 16.48
N THR A 68 -6.75 -5.54 15.23
CA THR A 68 -6.56 -6.49 14.11
C THR A 68 -5.21 -6.33 13.42
N GLY A 69 -4.55 -5.18 13.55
CA GLY A 69 -3.24 -4.93 12.96
C GLY A 69 -2.96 -3.48 12.64
N ARG A 70 -1.86 -3.27 11.92
CA ARG A 70 -1.43 -1.97 11.41
C ARG A 70 -1.60 -1.94 9.90
N TYR A 71 -2.11 -0.83 9.40
CA TYR A 71 -2.45 -0.61 7.99
C TYR A 71 -1.90 0.73 7.56
N SER A 72 -1.21 0.78 6.43
CA SER A 72 -0.70 2.04 5.90
C SER A 72 -0.68 2.09 4.38
N VAL A 73 -0.86 3.29 3.86
CA VAL A 73 -0.54 3.67 2.49
C VAL A 73 0.52 4.75 2.55
N THR A 74 1.70 4.50 1.99
CA THR A 74 2.73 5.52 1.83
C THR A 74 2.75 5.97 0.38
N VAL A 75 2.60 7.28 0.15
CA VAL A 75 2.70 7.90 -1.18
C VAL A 75 3.97 8.74 -1.21
N VAL A 76 4.95 8.31 -2.01
CA VAL A 76 6.24 8.98 -2.17
C VAL A 76 6.24 9.76 -3.48
N ASP A 77 6.56 11.04 -3.44
CA ASP A 77 6.52 11.94 -4.60
C ASP A 77 7.89 12.08 -5.27
N TYR A 78 8.08 11.38 -6.38
CA TYR A 78 9.31 11.40 -7.17
C TYR A 78 9.31 12.45 -8.30
N ARG A 79 8.29 13.30 -8.42
CA ARG A 79 8.17 14.24 -9.55
C ARG A 79 9.37 15.19 -9.69
N GLU A 80 10.01 15.53 -8.57
CA GLU A 80 11.22 16.38 -8.53
C GLU A 80 12.54 15.60 -8.52
N SER A 81 12.50 14.28 -8.64
CA SER A 81 13.70 13.42 -8.48
C SER A 81 14.84 13.80 -9.41
N GLN A 82 14.55 14.13 -10.68
CA GLN A 82 15.59 14.52 -11.63
C GLN A 82 16.32 15.80 -11.17
N ARG A 83 15.58 16.81 -10.75
CA ARG A 83 16.15 18.08 -10.26
C ARG A 83 17.03 17.85 -9.02
N LEU A 84 16.55 17.06 -8.07
CA LEU A 84 17.25 16.76 -6.82
C LEU A 84 18.56 15.96 -7.10
N HIS A 85 18.53 15.01 -8.03
CA HIS A 85 19.74 14.30 -8.44
C HIS A 85 20.75 15.24 -9.13
N ASP A 86 20.29 16.14 -10.00
CA ASP A 86 21.14 17.11 -10.68
C ASP A 86 21.79 18.08 -9.68
N GLU A 87 21.09 18.51 -8.65
CA GLU A 87 21.62 19.34 -7.58
C GLU A 87 22.69 18.59 -6.78
N ARG A 88 22.39 17.38 -6.34
CA ARG A 88 23.34 16.53 -5.61
C ARG A 88 24.62 16.27 -6.41
N LEU A 89 24.53 15.96 -7.70
CA LEU A 89 25.69 15.70 -8.55
C LEU A 89 26.59 16.95 -8.67
N ARG A 90 25.98 18.15 -8.75
CA ARG A 90 26.75 19.42 -8.76
C ARG A 90 27.48 19.65 -7.44
N GLU A 91 26.80 19.38 -6.31
CA GLU A 91 27.36 19.57 -4.97
C GLU A 91 28.59 18.70 -4.73
N ILE A 92 28.53 17.42 -5.16
CA ILE A 92 29.67 16.48 -4.98
C ILE A 92 30.71 16.56 -6.09
N GLY A 93 30.52 17.43 -7.09
CA GLY A 93 31.46 17.58 -8.21
C GLY A 93 31.56 16.33 -9.09
N ALA A 94 30.56 15.50 -9.12
CA ALA A 94 30.56 14.28 -9.92
C ALA A 94 30.37 14.59 -11.40
N LEU A 95 30.90 13.71 -12.26
CA LEU A 95 30.63 13.75 -13.68
C LEU A 95 29.13 13.52 -13.90
N TYR A 96 28.52 14.47 -14.59
CA TYR A 96 27.08 14.49 -14.82
C TYR A 96 26.62 13.27 -15.63
N GLN A 97 25.65 12.53 -15.08
CA GLN A 97 24.91 11.47 -15.75
C GLN A 97 23.40 11.75 -15.60
N PRO A 98 22.73 12.27 -16.63
CA PRO A 98 21.34 12.76 -16.52
C PRO A 98 20.29 11.64 -16.33
N ILE A 99 20.73 10.42 -16.08
CA ILE A 99 19.85 9.24 -15.98
C ILE A 99 19.41 8.92 -14.56
N TYR A 100 20.09 9.45 -13.52
CA TYR A 100 19.85 9.03 -12.14
C TYR A 100 18.42 9.24 -11.65
N GLY A 101 17.78 10.35 -11.99
CA GLY A 101 16.39 10.59 -11.63
C GLY A 101 15.44 9.54 -12.22
N GLN A 102 15.66 9.15 -13.47
CA GLN A 102 14.83 8.11 -14.11
C GLN A 102 15.10 6.71 -13.55
N VAL A 103 16.35 6.40 -13.21
CA VAL A 103 16.72 5.10 -12.61
C VAL A 103 16.12 4.97 -11.23
N ASP A 104 16.19 6.02 -10.41
CA ASP A 104 15.62 6.04 -9.06
C ASP A 104 14.10 5.84 -9.09
N VAL A 105 13.40 6.60 -9.95
CA VAL A 105 11.94 6.42 -10.13
C VAL A 105 11.60 4.99 -10.55
N ARG A 106 12.30 4.45 -11.55
CA ARG A 106 12.03 3.08 -12.06
C ARG A 106 12.40 2.00 -11.05
N GLY A 107 13.46 2.21 -10.27
CA GLY A 107 13.93 1.30 -9.22
C GLY A 107 13.08 1.31 -7.96
N SER A 108 12.24 2.34 -7.76
CA SER A 108 11.52 2.58 -6.51
C SER A 108 10.64 1.42 -6.05
N VAL A 109 9.94 0.73 -6.97
CA VAL A 109 9.13 -0.45 -6.66
C VAL A 109 10.01 -1.59 -6.13
N ALA A 110 11.15 -1.86 -6.79
CA ALA A 110 12.08 -2.90 -6.36
C ALA A 110 12.72 -2.57 -5.01
N TYR A 111 13.06 -1.30 -4.78
CA TYR A 111 13.60 -0.81 -3.53
C TYR A 111 12.61 -0.94 -2.37
N ALA A 112 11.35 -0.54 -2.55
CA ALA A 112 10.31 -0.72 -1.56
C ALA A 112 10.04 -2.21 -1.27
N ALA A 113 9.99 -3.05 -2.30
CA ALA A 113 9.86 -4.50 -2.15
C ALA A 113 11.03 -5.11 -1.37
N LYS A 114 12.27 -4.64 -1.63
CA LYS A 114 13.45 -5.05 -0.86
C LYS A 114 13.30 -4.73 0.63
N LYS A 115 12.86 -3.52 0.99
CA LYS A 115 12.63 -3.13 2.39
C LYS A 115 11.63 -4.05 3.11
N ILE A 116 10.61 -4.53 2.39
CA ILE A 116 9.64 -5.49 2.95
C ILE A 116 10.27 -6.87 3.12
N ARG A 117 11.05 -7.34 2.15
CA ARG A 117 11.77 -8.62 2.25
C ARG A 117 12.78 -8.63 3.38
N ASP A 118 13.52 -7.54 3.54
CA ASP A 118 14.61 -7.45 4.55
C ASP A 118 14.09 -7.56 5.99
N ARG A 119 12.83 -7.22 6.26
CA ARG A 119 12.22 -7.36 7.60
C ARG A 119 11.52 -8.71 7.82
N ALA A 120 11.31 -9.49 6.77
CA ALA A 120 10.60 -10.76 6.82
C ALA A 120 11.50 -11.92 7.29
N SER A 121 10.93 -12.86 8.04
CA SER A 121 11.58 -14.16 8.31
C SER A 121 11.28 -15.18 7.21
N THR A 122 10.10 -15.10 6.60
CA THR A 122 9.67 -15.97 5.50
C THR A 122 8.90 -15.17 4.46
N ILE A 123 9.10 -15.50 3.20
CA ILE A 123 8.38 -14.93 2.07
C ILE A 123 7.46 -16.02 1.52
N GLU A 124 6.14 -15.85 1.67
CA GLU A 124 5.13 -16.80 1.19
C GLU A 124 4.70 -16.52 -0.25
N TYR A 125 4.68 -15.22 -0.60
CA TYR A 125 4.32 -14.77 -1.94
C TYR A 125 5.14 -13.55 -2.33
N ASP A 126 5.65 -13.53 -3.54
CA ASP A 126 6.48 -12.45 -4.06
C ASP A 126 6.35 -12.46 -5.59
N ALA A 127 5.51 -11.60 -6.14
CA ALA A 127 5.23 -11.63 -7.56
C ALA A 127 4.88 -10.25 -8.14
N TYR A 128 5.12 -10.13 -9.45
CA TYR A 128 4.61 -9.04 -10.26
C TYR A 128 3.08 -8.99 -10.17
N HIS A 129 2.56 -7.78 -10.10
CA HIS A 129 1.13 -7.49 -10.07
C HIS A 129 0.83 -6.21 -10.87
N TYR A 130 -0.43 -6.01 -11.23
CA TYR A 130 -0.88 -4.78 -11.87
C TYR A 130 -2.30 -4.41 -11.47
N ILE A 131 -2.59 -3.11 -11.42
CA ILE A 131 -3.95 -2.55 -11.26
C ILE A 131 -4.21 -1.67 -12.46
N SER A 132 -5.32 -1.91 -13.21
CA SER A 132 -5.68 -1.09 -14.37
C SER A 132 -4.48 -0.83 -15.31
N ARG A 133 -3.57 -1.81 -15.47
CA ARG A 133 -2.33 -1.78 -16.26
C ARG A 133 -1.20 -0.92 -15.71
N ILE A 134 -1.30 -0.46 -14.50
CA ILE A 134 -0.21 0.15 -13.76
C ILE A 134 0.57 -0.99 -13.12
N ASP A 135 1.83 -1.10 -13.53
CA ASP A 135 2.73 -2.16 -13.08
C ASP A 135 3.08 -1.99 -11.61
N GLY A 136 3.21 -3.11 -10.92
CA GLY A 136 3.52 -3.13 -9.51
C GLY A 136 4.00 -4.49 -9.03
N HIS A 137 3.98 -4.67 -7.71
CA HIS A 137 4.48 -5.86 -7.04
C HIS A 137 3.63 -6.17 -5.82
N GLN A 138 3.37 -7.44 -5.55
CA GLN A 138 2.72 -7.88 -4.31
C GLN A 138 3.59 -8.84 -3.54
N LEU A 139 3.58 -8.68 -2.21
CA LEU A 139 4.27 -9.57 -1.28
C LEU A 139 3.33 -10.00 -0.16
N GLN A 140 3.52 -11.24 0.30
CA GLN A 140 2.97 -11.74 1.55
C GLN A 140 4.12 -12.38 2.32
N THR A 141 4.33 -11.95 3.55
CA THR A 141 5.48 -12.38 4.34
C THR A 141 5.07 -12.65 5.78
N THR A 142 5.84 -13.51 6.45
CA THR A 142 5.81 -13.67 7.91
C THR A 142 7.02 -12.98 8.51
N ASN A 143 6.79 -12.16 9.52
CA ASN A 143 7.83 -11.44 10.26
C ASN A 143 8.43 -12.31 11.39
N PRO A 144 9.58 -11.94 11.98
CA PRO A 144 10.20 -12.70 13.07
C PRO A 144 9.29 -12.89 14.30
N ASP A 145 8.39 -11.95 14.57
CA ASP A 145 7.37 -11.98 15.64
C ASP A 145 6.11 -12.78 15.27
N GLN A 146 6.14 -13.50 14.15
CA GLN A 146 5.04 -14.30 13.59
C GLN A 146 3.86 -13.47 13.06
N THR A 147 3.89 -12.14 13.09
CA THR A 147 2.92 -11.32 12.39
C THR A 147 3.06 -11.51 10.88
N ARG A 148 1.96 -11.32 10.14
CA ARG A 148 1.93 -11.48 8.69
C ARG A 148 1.76 -10.13 8.01
N THR A 149 2.63 -9.84 7.04
CA THR A 149 2.55 -8.63 6.22
C THR A 149 2.00 -8.95 4.83
N PHE A 150 1.02 -8.17 4.42
CA PHE A 150 0.41 -8.16 3.09
C PHE A 150 0.70 -6.81 2.46
N ALA A 151 1.58 -6.77 1.49
CA ALA A 151 2.01 -5.53 0.85
C ALA A 151 1.73 -5.53 -0.65
N ALA A 152 1.43 -4.33 -1.17
CA ALA A 152 1.33 -4.08 -2.59
C ALA A 152 2.01 -2.75 -2.92
N ILE A 153 2.73 -2.70 -4.04
CA ILE A 153 3.58 -1.58 -4.40
C ILE A 153 3.31 -1.24 -5.86
N TYR A 154 3.09 0.04 -6.16
CA TYR A 154 2.82 0.50 -7.52
C TYR A 154 3.53 1.82 -7.79
N LEU A 155 3.92 2.03 -9.04
CA LEU A 155 4.45 3.30 -9.51
C LEU A 155 3.50 3.88 -10.56
N TYR A 156 2.94 5.06 -10.27
CA TYR A 156 2.05 5.76 -11.19
C TYR A 156 2.35 7.27 -11.17
N GLU A 157 2.50 7.87 -12.35
CA GLU A 157 2.78 9.30 -12.53
C GLU A 157 3.91 9.83 -11.63
N SER A 158 5.02 9.10 -11.58
CA SER A 158 6.18 9.41 -10.72
C SER A 158 5.85 9.50 -9.23
N ARG A 159 4.79 8.83 -8.78
CA ARG A 159 4.48 8.60 -7.37
C ARG A 159 4.55 7.10 -7.07
N LEU A 160 5.26 6.76 -6.01
CA LEU A 160 5.32 5.39 -5.50
C LEU A 160 4.25 5.22 -4.41
N TYR A 161 3.42 4.21 -4.56
CA TYR A 161 2.40 3.82 -3.58
C TYR A 161 2.81 2.51 -2.93
N VAL A 162 2.99 2.53 -1.63
CA VAL A 162 3.31 1.34 -0.82
C VAL A 162 2.15 1.09 0.12
N ILE A 163 1.40 0.04 -0.16
CA ILE A 163 0.32 -0.49 0.70
C ILE A 163 0.95 -1.54 1.61
N ASP A 164 0.78 -1.40 2.90
CA ASP A 164 1.34 -2.31 3.90
C ASP A 164 0.30 -2.59 4.99
N ALA A 165 -0.05 -3.85 5.14
CA ALA A 165 -0.92 -4.30 6.20
C ALA A 165 -0.26 -5.44 6.97
N THR A 166 -0.02 -5.24 8.27
CA THR A 166 0.57 -6.24 9.15
C THR A 166 -0.41 -6.64 10.23
N ALA A 167 -0.76 -7.91 10.29
CA ALA A 167 -1.74 -8.47 11.21
C ALA A 167 -1.17 -9.63 12.02
N SER A 168 -1.72 -9.86 13.22
CA SER A 168 -1.42 -11.03 14.05
C SER A 168 -1.75 -12.33 13.30
N PRO A 169 -1.05 -13.44 13.57
CA PRO A 169 -1.32 -14.73 12.94
C PRO A 169 -2.74 -15.25 13.19
N ASP A 170 -3.35 -14.87 14.31
CA ASP A 170 -4.71 -15.29 14.70
C ASP A 170 -5.83 -14.46 14.04
N ILE A 171 -5.47 -13.39 13.33
CA ILE A 171 -6.40 -12.51 12.63
C ILE A 171 -6.52 -12.94 11.17
N ALA A 172 -7.71 -12.76 10.59
CA ALA A 172 -7.91 -13.01 9.16
C ALA A 172 -6.92 -12.19 8.30
N PRO A 173 -6.38 -12.76 7.22
CA PRO A 173 -5.47 -12.06 6.32
C PRO A 173 -6.04 -10.73 5.83
N PRO A 174 -5.30 -9.60 5.88
CA PRO A 174 -5.77 -8.29 5.46
C PRO A 174 -5.76 -8.11 3.93
N GLY A 175 -6.13 -9.16 3.17
CA GLY A 175 -6.11 -9.15 1.72
C GLY A 175 -7.04 -8.11 1.09
N MET A 176 -8.14 -7.76 1.76
CA MET A 176 -9.02 -6.69 1.29
C MET A 176 -8.27 -5.35 1.22
N PHE A 177 -7.49 -5.01 2.23
CA PHE A 177 -6.68 -3.79 2.20
C PHE A 177 -5.65 -3.82 1.07
N GLN A 178 -4.87 -4.92 0.98
CA GLN A 178 -3.85 -5.09 -0.03
C GLN A 178 -4.39 -4.95 -1.47
N GLN A 179 -5.63 -5.40 -1.72
CA GLN A 179 -6.20 -5.53 -3.07
C GLN A 179 -7.19 -4.43 -3.44
N SER A 180 -7.53 -3.52 -2.52
CA SER A 180 -8.58 -2.53 -2.74
C SER A 180 -8.10 -1.18 -3.25
N LEU A 181 -6.80 -1.01 -3.50
CA LEU A 181 -6.27 0.24 -4.07
C LEU A 181 -6.83 0.45 -5.47
N GLU A 182 -7.32 1.65 -5.71
CA GLU A 182 -7.69 2.17 -7.02
C GLU A 182 -7.06 3.54 -7.23
N PHE A 183 -6.60 3.81 -8.44
CA PHE A 183 -6.12 5.14 -8.81
C PHE A 183 -7.31 6.01 -9.24
N ILE A 184 -7.30 7.26 -8.82
CA ILE A 184 -8.35 8.24 -9.14
C ILE A 184 -7.74 9.50 -9.74
N ASP A 185 -8.52 10.18 -10.57
CA ASP A 185 -8.16 11.50 -11.11
C ASP A 185 -8.49 12.63 -10.12
N GLU A 186 -8.26 13.88 -10.55
CA GLU A 186 -8.52 15.09 -9.74
C GLU A 186 -10.00 15.27 -9.39
N ASP A 187 -10.90 14.70 -10.20
CA ASP A 187 -12.36 14.70 -9.97
C ASP A 187 -12.80 13.56 -9.02
N GLY A 188 -11.88 12.67 -8.62
CA GLY A 188 -12.14 11.49 -7.80
C GLY A 188 -12.68 10.28 -8.58
N GLU A 189 -12.67 10.34 -9.89
CA GLU A 189 -13.11 9.24 -10.75
C GLU A 189 -12.02 8.19 -10.93
N VAL A 190 -12.42 6.91 -10.93
CA VAL A 190 -11.46 5.79 -11.04
C VAL A 190 -10.84 5.76 -12.43
N ILE A 191 -9.52 5.76 -12.46
CA ILE A 191 -8.73 5.64 -13.68
C ILE A 191 -8.80 4.20 -14.18
N THR A 192 -9.32 4.03 -15.41
CA THR A 192 -9.39 2.74 -16.06
C THR A 192 -8.77 2.82 -17.45
N PHE A 193 -7.77 1.99 -17.71
CA PHE A 193 -7.19 1.87 -19.05
C PHE A 193 -7.85 0.72 -19.81
N ARG A 194 -8.35 0.99 -21.01
CA ARG A 194 -8.84 -0.05 -21.92
C ARG A 194 -7.78 -0.45 -22.93
N ASN A 195 -7.70 -1.74 -23.26
CA ASN A 195 -6.93 -2.26 -24.37
C ASN A 195 -7.82 -2.50 -25.58
N PHE A 196 -7.22 -2.34 -26.74
CA PHE A 196 -7.70 -2.98 -27.93
C PHE A 196 -7.28 -4.47 -27.96
N PRO A 197 -8.02 -5.34 -28.68
CA PRO A 197 -7.65 -6.74 -28.85
C PRO A 197 -6.27 -6.95 -29.51
N ASP A 198 -5.69 -5.93 -30.13
CA ASP A 198 -4.39 -5.92 -30.79
C ASP A 198 -3.27 -5.29 -29.94
N ASP A 199 -3.45 -5.22 -28.60
CA ASP A 199 -2.52 -4.63 -27.63
C ASP A 199 -2.17 -3.14 -27.86
N ARG A 200 -2.85 -2.45 -28.77
CA ARG A 200 -2.67 -1.00 -28.90
C ARG A 200 -3.17 -0.32 -27.62
N LYS A 201 -2.29 0.49 -27.00
CA LYS A 201 -2.67 1.32 -25.87
C LYS A 201 -3.66 2.39 -26.33
N VAL A 202 -4.82 2.47 -25.70
CA VAL A 202 -5.66 3.67 -25.81
C VAL A 202 -4.92 4.79 -25.09
N SER A 203 -4.54 5.82 -25.85
CA SER A 203 -4.06 7.05 -25.23
C SER A 203 -5.27 7.78 -24.64
N GLY A 204 -5.44 7.67 -23.33
CA GLY A 204 -6.47 8.40 -22.60
C GLY A 204 -7.16 7.57 -21.52
N VAL A 205 -7.54 8.26 -20.44
CA VAL A 205 -8.41 7.74 -19.37
C VAL A 205 -9.82 7.60 -19.96
N VAL A 206 -10.42 6.42 -19.84
CA VAL A 206 -11.82 6.23 -20.19
C VAL A 206 -12.65 6.52 -18.94
N LYS A 207 -13.23 7.71 -18.87
CA LYS A 207 -14.24 8.02 -17.87
C LYS A 207 -15.46 7.11 -18.09
N ARG A 208 -15.95 6.47 -17.03
CA ARG A 208 -17.22 5.74 -17.02
C ARG A 208 -18.36 6.67 -16.76
#